data_0a211f8b221071cbc4fa783e7df40714
#
_entry.id   0a211f8b221071cbc4fa783e7df40714
#
_cell.length_a   1.000
_cell.length_b   1.000
_cell.length_c   1.000
_cell.angle_alpha   90.00
_cell.angle_beta   90.00
_cell.angle_gamma   90.00
#
_symmetry.space_group_name_H-M   'P 1'
#
loop_
_entity.id
_entity.type
_entity.pdbx_description
1 polymer ?
#
loop_
_entity_poly.entity_id
_entity_poly.type
_entity_poly.pdbx_seq_one_letter_code
_entity_poly.pdbx_strand_id
1 'polypeptide(L)'
;THSYPTRRSSDHKLIEERKPELRMYNPVSLVEDFGGQIRKERDFTRDGTNAERLARNMKNSGLPKIKIPKIYWEYSGRELLAMEFVSGIRSDDIDTIKAHGLNPKELASLGLKAFMIQIFQDGFYHGDPHAGNIQISPKGDIVFLDFGVCGVLMKDMRNKFISLMLALFSADTDLTLRCIKNLGVKIPQEGYEEVRSELYLALQDFKEMGSRMNFSTLLETVQELFQTYNIRIPQNIMQLLKALMLVSNIAFTLDPELQFVDEAQPFLKQILSDDIKSPDSMQKRMLEAKMKFEDLANVPKQLSGVLEMASEGKLKVDIAAKEVGRLSDTISSSVDKLVIGLMMASIVIGLSLVVMSQSFTMGFIPILAYVAAVIIIIVVFWTMRSRMRKNRY
;
A
#
# COMPACT_ATOMS: atom_id res chain seq x y z
N THR A 1 -28.64 14.09 -34.97
CA THR A 1 -28.13 14.75 -33.77
C THR A 1 -29.29 15.31 -32.95
N HIS A 2 -29.85 14.44 -32.08
CA HIS A 2 -30.79 14.93 -31.07
C HIS A 2 -30.07 14.97 -29.74
N SER A 3 -29.63 16.16 -29.36
CA SER A 3 -29.24 16.49 -28.00
C SER A 3 -30.47 16.41 -27.11
N TYR A 4 -30.57 15.40 -26.28
CA TYR A 4 -31.54 15.39 -25.18
C TYR A 4 -31.08 16.44 -24.14
N PRO A 5 -31.88 17.47 -23.87
CA PRO A 5 -31.53 18.42 -22.84
C PRO A 5 -31.70 17.77 -21.46
N THR A 6 -30.70 17.88 -20.72
CA THR A 6 -30.42 17.79 -19.31
C THR A 6 -31.52 18.21 -18.34
N ARG A 7 -32.75 17.67 -18.45
CA ARG A 7 -33.81 17.88 -17.43
C ARG A 7 -33.39 17.33 -16.06
N ARG A 8 -32.54 16.30 -16.01
CA ARG A 8 -32.13 15.67 -14.75
C ARG A 8 -31.16 16.49 -13.90
N SER A 9 -30.29 17.30 -14.50
CA SER A 9 -29.36 18.16 -13.72
C SER A 9 -30.04 19.34 -13.06
N SER A 10 -31.18 19.82 -13.64
CA SER A 10 -31.98 20.90 -13.04
C SER A 10 -32.79 20.42 -11.83
N ASP A 11 -33.28 19.18 -11.85
CA ASP A 11 -34.11 18.65 -10.76
C ASP A 11 -33.25 18.39 -9.51
N HIS A 12 -32.00 17.97 -9.66
CA HIS A 12 -31.09 17.75 -8.54
C HIS A 12 -30.56 19.05 -7.93
N LYS A 13 -30.34 20.10 -8.73
CA LYS A 13 -30.05 21.46 -8.23
C LYS A 13 -31.21 22.01 -7.41
N LEU A 14 -32.45 21.75 -7.84
CA LEU A 14 -33.66 22.12 -7.10
C LEU A 14 -33.77 21.39 -5.74
N ILE A 15 -33.27 20.16 -5.64
CA ILE A 15 -33.22 19.42 -4.38
C ILE A 15 -32.18 20.04 -3.42
N GLU A 16 -31.00 20.43 -3.91
CA GLU A 16 -29.98 21.12 -3.12
C GLU A 16 -30.46 22.51 -2.62
N GLU A 17 -31.27 23.22 -3.43
CA GLU A 17 -31.85 24.48 -3.03
C GLU A 17 -32.95 24.33 -1.99
N ARG A 18 -33.77 23.27 -2.07
CA ARG A 18 -34.89 23.03 -1.17
C ARG A 18 -34.54 22.34 0.14
N LYS A 19 -33.44 21.59 0.18
CA LYS A 19 -32.95 20.87 1.37
C LYS A 19 -31.45 21.09 1.58
N PRO A 20 -31.05 22.18 2.23
CA PRO A 20 -29.65 22.51 2.49
C PRO A 20 -28.88 21.41 3.24
N GLU A 21 -29.58 20.59 4.03
CA GLU A 21 -29.03 19.45 4.79
C GLU A 21 -28.42 18.38 3.87
N LEU A 22 -28.89 18.26 2.62
CA LEU A 22 -28.37 17.30 1.66
C LEU A 22 -27.13 17.81 0.90
N ARG A 23 -26.73 19.06 1.05
CA ARG A 23 -25.52 19.62 0.42
C ARG A 23 -24.25 18.92 0.86
N MET A 24 -24.22 18.42 2.10
CA MET A 24 -23.07 17.67 2.61
C MET A 24 -22.82 16.37 1.83
N TYR A 25 -23.84 15.80 1.21
CA TYR A 25 -23.75 14.57 0.40
C TYR A 25 -23.50 14.84 -1.07
N ASN A 26 -23.48 16.13 -1.50
CA ASN A 26 -23.29 16.54 -2.89
C ASN A 26 -24.09 15.68 -3.90
N PRO A 27 -25.44 15.69 -3.82
CA PRO A 27 -26.30 14.77 -4.57
C PRO A 27 -26.14 14.92 -6.09
N VAL A 28 -25.74 16.09 -6.58
CA VAL A 28 -25.46 16.34 -8.00
C VAL A 28 -24.23 15.54 -8.43
N SER A 29 -23.15 15.63 -7.69
CA SER A 29 -21.93 14.87 -7.97
C SER A 29 -22.18 13.35 -7.88
N LEU A 30 -22.96 12.92 -6.88
CA LEU A 30 -23.31 11.50 -6.72
C LEU A 30 -24.06 10.97 -7.96
N VAL A 31 -25.01 11.72 -8.49
CA VAL A 31 -25.79 11.31 -9.69
C VAL A 31 -24.95 11.41 -10.97
N GLU A 32 -24.08 12.41 -11.07
CA GLU A 32 -23.15 12.52 -12.21
C GLU A 32 -22.13 11.38 -12.20
N ASP A 33 -21.57 11.03 -11.04
CA ASP A 33 -20.66 9.92 -10.85
C ASP A 33 -21.35 8.59 -11.15
N PHE A 34 -22.56 8.38 -10.63
CA PHE A 34 -23.37 7.21 -10.91
C PHE A 34 -23.75 7.10 -12.40
N GLY A 35 -24.18 8.22 -13.01
CA GLY A 35 -24.44 8.27 -14.45
C GLY A 35 -23.19 8.07 -15.31
N GLY A 36 -22.04 8.52 -14.82
CA GLY A 36 -20.73 8.26 -15.41
C GLY A 36 -20.34 6.77 -15.33
N GLN A 37 -20.61 6.15 -14.20
CA GLN A 37 -20.35 4.74 -13.96
C GLN A 37 -21.22 3.85 -14.82
N ILE A 38 -22.52 4.08 -14.88
CA ILE A 38 -23.44 3.34 -15.79
C ILE A 38 -23.02 3.48 -17.27
N ARG A 39 -22.58 4.69 -17.69
CA ARG A 39 -22.09 4.84 -19.07
C ARG A 39 -20.80 4.07 -19.34
N LYS A 40 -19.94 3.92 -18.35
CA LYS A 40 -18.72 3.11 -18.46
C LYS A 40 -19.01 1.61 -18.47
N GLU A 41 -19.98 1.17 -17.70
CA GLU A 41 -20.45 -0.22 -17.65
C GLU A 41 -21.16 -0.69 -18.94
N ARG A 42 -21.61 0.25 -19.78
CA ARG A 42 -22.23 -0.06 -21.08
C ARG A 42 -21.24 -0.23 -22.22
N ASP A 43 -19.95 -0.11 -21.99
CA ASP A 43 -18.93 -0.24 -23.04
C ASP A 43 -18.15 -1.55 -22.88
N PHE A 44 -18.67 -2.64 -23.44
CA PHE A 44 -18.08 -3.97 -23.40
C PHE A 44 -16.73 -4.08 -24.11
N THR A 45 -16.30 -3.06 -24.88
CA THR A 45 -14.95 -3.07 -25.46
C THR A 45 -13.88 -3.00 -24.35
N ARG A 46 -14.20 -2.38 -23.22
CA ARG A 46 -13.33 -2.34 -22.06
C ARG A 46 -13.20 -3.69 -21.39
N ASP A 47 -14.31 -4.42 -21.26
CA ASP A 47 -14.35 -5.75 -20.67
C ASP A 47 -13.49 -6.71 -21.50
N GLY A 48 -13.67 -6.70 -22.82
CA GLY A 48 -12.84 -7.50 -23.75
C GLY A 48 -11.36 -7.16 -23.67
N THR A 49 -11.03 -5.85 -23.60
CA THR A 49 -9.64 -5.38 -23.46
C THR A 49 -9.03 -5.80 -22.12
N ASN A 50 -9.80 -5.72 -21.04
CA ASN A 50 -9.39 -6.16 -19.71
C ASN A 50 -9.15 -7.68 -19.68
N ALA A 51 -10.07 -8.47 -20.27
CA ALA A 51 -9.93 -9.92 -20.41
C ALA A 51 -8.63 -10.29 -21.12
N GLU A 52 -8.34 -9.68 -22.26
CA GLU A 52 -7.11 -9.96 -23.00
C GLU A 52 -5.85 -9.53 -22.24
N ARG A 53 -5.90 -8.40 -21.53
CA ARG A 53 -4.78 -7.98 -20.68
C ARG A 53 -4.53 -9.00 -19.59
N LEU A 54 -5.57 -9.45 -18.89
CA LEU A 54 -5.46 -10.46 -17.86
C LEU A 54 -4.95 -11.79 -18.41
N ALA A 55 -5.45 -12.20 -19.60
CA ALA A 55 -5.00 -13.41 -20.29
C ALA A 55 -3.50 -13.37 -20.62
N ARG A 56 -3.01 -12.23 -21.14
CA ARG A 56 -1.55 -12.05 -21.41
C ARG A 56 -0.72 -12.14 -20.14
N ASN A 57 -1.17 -11.50 -19.06
CA ASN A 57 -0.48 -11.52 -17.77
C ASN A 57 -0.43 -12.95 -17.22
N MET A 58 -1.57 -13.64 -17.18
CA MET A 58 -1.65 -15.00 -16.63
C MET A 58 -0.87 -16.02 -17.46
N LYS A 59 -0.77 -15.84 -18.78
CA LYS A 59 0.08 -16.69 -19.63
C LYS A 59 1.55 -16.65 -19.21
N ASN A 60 2.02 -15.50 -18.72
CA ASN A 60 3.39 -15.29 -18.28
C ASN A 60 3.63 -15.64 -16.81
N SER A 61 2.59 -15.96 -16.06
CA SER A 61 2.64 -16.22 -14.62
C SER A 61 3.18 -17.61 -14.23
N GLY A 62 3.31 -18.53 -15.20
CA GLY A 62 3.65 -19.92 -14.92
C GLY A 62 2.51 -20.74 -14.31
N LEU A 63 1.27 -20.25 -14.34
CA LEU A 63 0.07 -20.93 -13.84
C LEU A 63 -0.80 -21.43 -15.00
N PRO A 64 -0.50 -22.60 -15.61
CA PRO A 64 -1.19 -23.08 -16.81
C PRO A 64 -2.67 -23.41 -16.59
N LYS A 65 -3.09 -23.64 -15.34
CA LYS A 65 -4.47 -23.96 -14.95
C LYS A 65 -5.33 -22.70 -14.72
N ILE A 66 -4.80 -21.49 -14.93
CA ILE A 66 -5.60 -20.27 -14.91
C ILE A 66 -6.00 -19.92 -16.33
N LYS A 67 -7.30 -19.79 -16.58
CA LYS A 67 -7.87 -19.56 -17.90
C LYS A 67 -8.70 -18.28 -17.92
N ILE A 68 -8.61 -17.57 -19.03
CA ILE A 68 -9.46 -16.45 -19.38
C ILE A 68 -10.08 -16.76 -20.75
N PRO A 69 -11.40 -16.65 -20.92
CA PRO A 69 -12.08 -16.91 -22.18
C PRO A 69 -11.54 -16.05 -23.32
N LYS A 70 -11.41 -16.64 -24.50
CA LYS A 70 -11.01 -15.90 -25.71
C LYS A 70 -12.12 -14.92 -26.11
N ILE A 71 -11.74 -13.70 -26.45
CA ILE A 71 -12.68 -12.71 -26.99
C ILE A 71 -12.71 -12.80 -28.51
N TYR A 72 -13.92 -12.82 -29.09
CA TYR A 72 -14.15 -12.82 -30.53
C TYR A 72 -14.49 -11.39 -30.99
N TRP A 73 -13.47 -10.60 -31.29
CA TRP A 73 -13.62 -9.18 -31.65
C TRP A 73 -14.44 -8.92 -32.90
N GLU A 74 -14.48 -9.89 -33.83
CA GLU A 74 -15.31 -9.83 -35.05
C GLU A 74 -16.82 -9.75 -34.73
N TYR A 75 -17.21 -10.22 -33.53
CA TYR A 75 -18.61 -10.21 -33.05
C TYR A 75 -18.77 -9.30 -31.81
N SER A 76 -17.72 -8.58 -31.41
CA SER A 76 -17.73 -7.78 -30.19
C SER A 76 -17.64 -6.30 -30.49
N GLY A 77 -18.28 -5.49 -29.66
CA GLY A 77 -18.29 -4.05 -29.74
C GLY A 77 -18.77 -3.40 -28.45
N ARG A 78 -19.22 -2.16 -28.54
CA ARG A 78 -19.62 -1.41 -27.33
C ARG A 78 -20.83 -1.99 -26.62
N GLU A 79 -21.76 -2.62 -27.38
CA GLU A 79 -23.04 -3.07 -26.86
C GLU A 79 -23.12 -4.60 -26.72
N LEU A 80 -22.13 -5.32 -27.21
CA LEU A 80 -22.09 -6.80 -27.22
C LEU A 80 -20.66 -7.25 -27.00
N LEU A 81 -20.47 -8.24 -26.13
CA LEU A 81 -19.22 -8.98 -25.97
C LEU A 81 -19.42 -10.46 -26.29
N ALA A 82 -18.77 -10.93 -27.36
CA ALA A 82 -18.74 -12.33 -27.73
C ALA A 82 -17.44 -12.96 -27.19
N MET A 83 -17.56 -13.98 -26.37
CA MET A 83 -16.42 -14.68 -25.79
C MET A 83 -16.59 -16.20 -25.86
N GLU A 84 -15.49 -16.91 -25.68
CA GLU A 84 -15.47 -18.36 -25.58
C GLU A 84 -16.42 -18.82 -24.47
N PHE A 85 -17.29 -19.81 -24.81
CA PHE A 85 -18.15 -20.43 -23.82
C PHE A 85 -17.35 -21.41 -22.97
N VAL A 86 -17.40 -21.22 -21.66
CA VAL A 86 -16.77 -22.12 -20.70
C VAL A 86 -17.85 -22.78 -19.86
N SER A 87 -17.89 -24.13 -19.91
CA SER A 87 -18.68 -24.89 -18.96
C SER A 87 -17.87 -25.18 -17.73
N GLY A 88 -18.36 -24.79 -16.57
CA GLY A 88 -17.65 -24.99 -15.31
C GLY A 88 -18.60 -25.08 -14.12
N ILE A 89 -18.04 -25.47 -13.00
CA ILE A 89 -18.66 -25.55 -11.69
C ILE A 89 -18.40 -24.22 -10.99
N ARG A 90 -19.35 -23.66 -10.29
CA ARG A 90 -19.13 -22.47 -9.48
C ARG A 90 -18.07 -22.74 -8.41
N SER A 91 -17.22 -21.77 -8.13
CA SER A 91 -16.12 -21.93 -7.17
C SER A 91 -16.57 -22.14 -5.71
N ASP A 92 -17.84 -21.85 -5.39
CA ASP A 92 -18.45 -22.07 -4.07
C ASP A 92 -19.25 -23.40 -3.96
N ASP A 93 -19.37 -24.17 -5.05
CA ASP A 93 -20.05 -25.48 -5.07
C ASP A 93 -19.06 -26.61 -4.78
N ILE A 94 -18.72 -26.74 -3.50
CA ILE A 94 -17.70 -27.69 -3.02
C ILE A 94 -18.10 -29.14 -3.29
N ASP A 95 -19.39 -29.46 -3.15
CA ASP A 95 -19.90 -30.83 -3.32
C ASP A 95 -19.76 -31.28 -4.77
N THR A 96 -20.12 -30.42 -5.72
CA THR A 96 -19.97 -30.71 -7.15
C THR A 96 -18.49 -30.79 -7.55
N ILE A 97 -17.63 -29.91 -6.99
CA ILE A 97 -16.17 -29.93 -7.22
C ILE A 97 -15.60 -31.29 -6.79
N LYS A 98 -15.93 -31.75 -5.57
CA LYS A 98 -15.49 -33.05 -5.05
C LYS A 98 -16.05 -34.24 -5.86
N ALA A 99 -17.32 -34.15 -6.30
CA ALA A 99 -17.95 -35.18 -7.12
C ALA A 99 -17.25 -35.38 -8.48
N HIS A 100 -16.60 -34.35 -9.01
CA HIS A 100 -15.74 -34.40 -10.20
C HIS A 100 -14.32 -34.89 -9.93
N GLY A 101 -14.00 -35.31 -8.68
CA GLY A 101 -12.68 -35.79 -8.30
C GLY A 101 -11.62 -34.70 -8.18
N LEU A 102 -12.05 -33.43 -8.11
CA LEU A 102 -11.15 -32.29 -7.93
C LEU A 102 -10.87 -32.04 -6.45
N ASN A 103 -9.66 -31.55 -6.16
CA ASN A 103 -9.24 -31.23 -4.79
C ASN A 103 -9.49 -29.73 -4.48
N PRO A 104 -10.45 -29.38 -3.61
CA PRO A 104 -10.73 -27.98 -3.29
C PRO A 104 -9.53 -27.26 -2.66
N LYS A 105 -8.70 -27.94 -1.87
CA LYS A 105 -7.50 -27.34 -1.24
C LYS A 105 -6.47 -26.87 -2.29
N GLU A 106 -6.25 -27.68 -3.32
CA GLU A 106 -5.36 -27.30 -4.43
C GLU A 106 -5.92 -26.10 -5.20
N LEU A 107 -7.24 -26.07 -5.41
CA LEU A 107 -7.92 -24.95 -6.09
C LEU A 107 -7.85 -23.68 -5.26
N ALA A 108 -7.98 -23.75 -3.94
CA ALA A 108 -7.86 -22.62 -3.04
C ALA A 108 -6.45 -21.98 -3.12
N SER A 109 -5.41 -22.79 -2.98
CA SER A 109 -4.02 -22.32 -3.08
C SER A 109 -3.70 -21.77 -4.47
N LEU A 110 -4.14 -22.45 -5.55
CA LEU A 110 -3.96 -22.00 -6.93
C LEU A 110 -4.65 -20.66 -7.19
N GLY A 111 -5.91 -20.52 -6.75
CA GLY A 111 -6.72 -19.31 -6.91
C GLY A 111 -6.09 -18.12 -6.15
N LEU A 112 -5.71 -18.34 -4.90
CA LEU A 112 -5.03 -17.34 -4.09
C LEU A 112 -3.73 -16.88 -4.75
N LYS A 113 -2.90 -17.83 -5.21
CA LYS A 113 -1.64 -17.51 -5.90
C LYS A 113 -1.86 -16.71 -7.19
N ALA A 114 -2.89 -17.06 -7.96
CA ALA A 114 -3.23 -16.33 -9.18
C ALA A 114 -3.62 -14.87 -8.87
N PHE A 115 -4.38 -14.62 -7.80
CA PHE A 115 -4.73 -13.28 -7.36
C PHE A 115 -3.54 -12.50 -6.83
N MET A 116 -2.68 -13.13 -6.06
CA MET A 116 -1.47 -12.49 -5.58
C MET A 116 -0.57 -12.02 -6.72
N ILE A 117 -0.44 -12.82 -7.77
CA ILE A 117 0.30 -12.45 -8.99
C ILE A 117 -0.37 -11.24 -9.65
N GLN A 118 -1.69 -11.28 -9.87
CA GLN A 118 -2.42 -10.17 -10.48
C GLN A 118 -2.22 -8.85 -9.73
N ILE A 119 -2.35 -8.87 -8.40
CA ILE A 119 -2.28 -7.67 -7.56
C ILE A 119 -0.82 -7.24 -7.39
N PHE A 120 0.04 -8.13 -6.92
CA PHE A 120 1.35 -7.78 -6.40
C PHE A 120 2.50 -7.91 -7.41
N GLN A 121 2.34 -8.70 -8.46
CA GLN A 121 3.34 -8.82 -9.53
C GLN A 121 2.96 -7.99 -10.74
N ASP A 122 1.73 -8.15 -11.27
CA ASP A 122 1.29 -7.50 -12.51
C ASP A 122 0.75 -6.09 -12.26
N GLY A 123 0.19 -5.84 -11.06
CA GLY A 123 -0.49 -4.59 -10.73
C GLY A 123 -1.75 -4.36 -11.57
N PHE A 124 -2.30 -5.42 -12.15
CA PHE A 124 -3.56 -5.43 -12.87
C PHE A 124 -4.36 -6.65 -12.44
N TYR A 125 -5.51 -6.44 -11.84
CA TYR A 125 -6.26 -7.50 -11.18
C TYR A 125 -7.76 -7.41 -11.45
N HIS A 126 -8.42 -8.56 -11.36
CA HIS A 126 -9.88 -8.66 -11.37
C HIS A 126 -10.42 -8.00 -10.09
N GLY A 127 -11.23 -6.97 -10.25
CA GLY A 127 -11.67 -6.12 -9.13
C GLY A 127 -12.96 -6.61 -8.45
N ASP A 128 -13.65 -7.60 -9.00
CA ASP A 128 -14.87 -8.17 -8.43
C ASP A 128 -14.90 -9.71 -8.53
N PRO A 129 -13.94 -10.40 -7.91
CA PRO A 129 -13.78 -11.86 -8.00
C PRO A 129 -14.75 -12.60 -7.08
N HIS A 130 -16.06 -12.40 -7.25
CA HIS A 130 -17.04 -13.17 -6.50
C HIS A 130 -17.23 -14.57 -7.11
N ALA A 131 -17.82 -15.52 -6.38
CA ALA A 131 -17.95 -16.91 -6.78
C ALA A 131 -18.73 -17.12 -8.10
N GLY A 132 -19.59 -16.16 -8.48
CA GLY A 132 -20.29 -16.18 -9.77
C GLY A 132 -19.38 -15.87 -10.96
N ASN A 133 -18.26 -15.15 -10.75
CA ASN A 133 -17.30 -14.77 -11.78
C ASN A 133 -16.08 -15.70 -11.83
N ILE A 134 -16.06 -16.75 -11.00
CA ILE A 134 -15.00 -17.76 -10.98
C ILE A 134 -15.62 -19.14 -11.15
N GLN A 135 -15.24 -19.81 -12.21
CA GLN A 135 -15.67 -21.18 -12.48
C GLN A 135 -14.48 -22.15 -12.45
N ILE A 136 -14.76 -23.38 -12.07
CA ILE A 136 -13.81 -24.50 -12.10
C ILE A 136 -14.18 -25.42 -13.24
N SER A 137 -13.30 -25.57 -14.22
CA SER A 137 -13.51 -26.51 -15.32
C SER A 137 -13.51 -27.98 -14.82
N PRO A 138 -14.13 -28.94 -15.53
CA PRO A 138 -14.04 -30.37 -15.19
C PRO A 138 -12.58 -30.91 -15.14
N LYS A 139 -11.62 -30.16 -15.71
CA LYS A 139 -10.18 -30.49 -15.67
C LYS A 139 -9.44 -29.86 -14.50
N GLY A 140 -10.13 -29.06 -13.67
CA GLY A 140 -9.55 -28.33 -12.55
C GLY A 140 -8.84 -27.04 -12.96
N ASP A 141 -9.18 -26.45 -14.12
CA ASP A 141 -8.74 -25.09 -14.43
C ASP A 141 -9.64 -24.09 -13.73
N ILE A 142 -9.07 -23.02 -13.21
CA ILE A 142 -9.81 -21.87 -12.69
C ILE A 142 -10.04 -20.89 -13.83
N VAL A 143 -11.29 -20.55 -14.09
CA VAL A 143 -11.70 -19.66 -15.18
C VAL A 143 -12.30 -18.39 -14.61
N PHE A 144 -11.72 -17.25 -14.96
CA PHE A 144 -12.27 -15.94 -14.62
C PHE A 144 -13.25 -15.49 -15.69
N LEU A 145 -14.37 -14.94 -15.25
CA LEU A 145 -15.44 -14.37 -16.08
C LEU A 145 -15.68 -12.91 -15.63
N ASP A 146 -16.41 -12.16 -16.45
CA ASP A 146 -16.82 -10.78 -16.18
C ASP A 146 -15.65 -9.83 -15.84
N PHE A 147 -15.15 -9.12 -16.83
CA PHE A 147 -13.99 -8.23 -16.71
C PHE A 147 -14.37 -6.74 -16.66
N GLY A 148 -15.64 -6.43 -16.39
CA GLY A 148 -16.16 -5.07 -16.28
C GLY A 148 -15.47 -4.26 -15.19
N VAL A 149 -15.11 -4.92 -14.09
CA VAL A 149 -14.41 -4.32 -12.97
C VAL A 149 -12.99 -4.89 -12.88
N CYS A 150 -12.03 -4.15 -13.38
CA CYS A 150 -10.60 -4.45 -13.18
C CYS A 150 -9.90 -3.29 -12.49
N GLY A 151 -8.98 -3.61 -11.57
CA GLY A 151 -8.18 -2.65 -10.86
C GLY A 151 -6.76 -2.52 -11.43
N VAL A 152 -6.19 -1.31 -11.28
CA VAL A 152 -4.80 -1.03 -11.62
C VAL A 152 -4.07 -0.54 -10.38
N LEU A 153 -2.97 -1.18 -10.03
CA LEU A 153 -2.12 -0.81 -8.91
C LEU A 153 -0.72 -0.44 -9.42
N MET A 154 -0.44 0.86 -9.43
CA MET A 154 0.87 1.36 -9.84
C MET A 154 1.97 0.87 -8.89
N LYS A 155 3.19 0.74 -9.37
CA LYS A 155 4.33 0.15 -8.65
C LYS A 155 4.56 0.77 -7.26
N ASP A 156 4.50 2.09 -7.13
CA ASP A 156 4.66 2.78 -5.84
C ASP A 156 3.55 2.41 -4.84
N MET A 157 2.30 2.44 -5.28
CA MET A 157 1.15 2.08 -4.47
C MET A 157 1.18 0.60 -4.09
N ARG A 158 1.60 -0.26 -5.02
CA ARG A 158 1.78 -1.70 -4.81
C ARG A 158 2.77 -1.98 -3.68
N ASN A 159 3.94 -1.34 -3.69
CA ASN A 159 4.96 -1.52 -2.67
C ASN A 159 4.49 -1.04 -1.28
N LYS A 160 3.77 0.09 -1.24
CA LYS A 160 3.14 0.58 -0.01
C LYS A 160 2.11 -0.42 0.52
N PHE A 161 1.34 -1.03 -0.39
CA PHE A 161 0.32 -2.00 -0.01
C PHE A 161 0.94 -3.33 0.44
N ILE A 162 2.01 -3.80 -0.21
CA ILE A 162 2.80 -4.96 0.28
C ILE A 162 3.31 -4.69 1.69
N SER A 163 3.85 -3.50 1.95
CA SER A 163 4.33 -3.12 3.29
C SER A 163 3.20 -3.13 4.32
N LEU A 164 1.99 -2.67 3.95
CA LEU A 164 0.82 -2.76 4.82
C LEU A 164 0.45 -4.23 5.11
N MET A 165 0.40 -5.09 4.09
CA MET A 165 0.09 -6.51 4.27
C MET A 165 1.08 -7.20 5.22
N LEU A 166 2.38 -6.94 5.04
CA LEU A 166 3.41 -7.50 5.91
C LEU A 166 3.33 -6.96 7.35
N ALA A 167 2.93 -5.69 7.53
CA ALA A 167 2.69 -5.12 8.85
C ALA A 167 1.49 -5.77 9.56
N LEU A 168 0.37 -5.98 8.83
CA LEU A 168 -0.80 -6.71 9.32
C LEU A 168 -0.43 -8.14 9.73
N PHE A 169 0.32 -8.87 8.89
CA PHE A 169 0.74 -10.24 9.17
C PHE A 169 1.70 -10.36 10.36
N SER A 170 2.49 -9.32 10.64
CA SER A 170 3.34 -9.27 11.83
C SER A 170 2.61 -8.86 13.09
N ALA A 171 1.34 -8.46 12.98
CA ALA A 171 0.53 -7.87 14.05
C ALA A 171 1.21 -6.66 14.74
N ASP A 172 1.99 -5.89 13.97
CA ASP A 172 2.64 -4.66 14.44
C ASP A 172 1.71 -3.46 14.20
N THR A 173 1.04 -3.04 15.24
CA THR A 173 0.04 -1.95 15.20
C THR A 173 0.64 -0.62 14.75
N ASP A 174 1.81 -0.24 15.29
CA ASP A 174 2.43 1.04 14.96
C ASP A 174 2.95 1.07 13.52
N LEU A 175 3.50 -0.04 13.05
CA LEU A 175 3.90 -0.20 11.65
C LEU A 175 2.67 -0.18 10.73
N THR A 176 1.59 -0.87 11.10
CA THR A 176 0.34 -0.90 10.35
C THR A 176 -0.25 0.51 10.19
N LEU A 177 -0.35 1.28 11.28
CA LEU A 177 -0.84 2.66 11.24
C LEU A 177 0.04 3.57 10.37
N ARG A 178 1.37 3.40 10.40
CA ARG A 178 2.28 4.12 9.51
C ARG A 178 2.05 3.75 8.05
N CYS A 179 1.89 2.47 7.74
CA CYS A 179 1.61 2.01 6.37
C CYS A 179 0.26 2.53 5.86
N ILE A 180 -0.77 2.54 6.71
CA ILE A 180 -2.09 3.11 6.41
C ILE A 180 -1.97 4.60 6.05
N LYS A 181 -1.23 5.39 6.84
CA LYS A 181 -0.96 6.81 6.54
C LYS A 181 -0.21 6.99 5.22
N ASN A 182 0.77 6.11 4.93
CA ASN A 182 1.55 6.14 3.68
C ASN A 182 0.70 5.85 2.43
N LEU A 183 -0.41 5.13 2.59
CA LEU A 183 -1.42 4.91 1.54
C LEU A 183 -2.34 6.11 1.32
N GLY A 184 -2.17 7.19 2.08
CA GLY A 184 -2.95 8.42 1.96
C GLY A 184 -4.21 8.45 2.83
N VAL A 185 -4.39 7.48 3.71
CA VAL A 185 -5.49 7.47 4.69
C VAL A 185 -5.19 8.48 5.79
N LYS A 186 -6.11 9.41 6.03
CA LYS A 186 -5.99 10.43 7.07
C LYS A 186 -6.68 9.95 8.33
N ILE A 187 -5.89 9.65 9.35
CA ILE A 187 -6.40 9.30 10.69
C ILE A 187 -6.48 10.59 11.50
N PRO A 188 -7.67 10.99 11.99
CA PRO A 188 -7.82 12.17 12.84
C PRO A 188 -6.93 12.08 14.09
N GLN A 189 -6.50 13.23 14.62
CA GLN A 189 -5.78 13.28 15.90
C GLN A 189 -6.72 12.96 17.07
N GLU A 190 -7.93 13.42 16.96
CA GLU A 190 -9.03 13.11 17.90
C GLU A 190 -9.46 11.66 17.66
N GLY A 191 -9.42 10.84 18.71
CA GLY A 191 -9.70 9.39 18.63
C GLY A 191 -8.53 8.54 18.12
N TYR A 192 -7.30 9.09 17.99
CA TYR A 192 -6.15 8.32 17.49
C TYR A 192 -5.76 7.14 18.40
N GLU A 193 -5.76 7.36 19.71
CA GLU A 193 -5.39 6.32 20.68
C GLU A 193 -6.46 5.22 20.76
N GLU A 194 -7.72 5.58 20.57
CA GLU A 194 -8.83 4.63 20.49
C GLU A 194 -8.68 3.76 19.24
N VAL A 195 -8.48 4.36 18.07
CA VAL A 195 -8.20 3.63 16.81
C VAL A 195 -7.00 2.70 16.98
N ARG A 196 -5.93 3.17 17.62
CA ARG A 196 -4.73 2.39 17.88
C ARG A 196 -5.00 1.20 18.78
N SER A 197 -5.78 1.41 19.84
CA SER A 197 -6.13 0.35 20.81
C SER A 197 -7.04 -0.71 20.19
N GLU A 198 -8.05 -0.32 19.43
CA GLU A 198 -8.95 -1.26 18.76
C GLU A 198 -8.24 -2.03 17.65
N LEU A 199 -7.40 -1.35 16.87
CA LEU A 199 -6.56 -2.02 15.87
C LEU A 199 -5.59 -3.03 16.51
N TYR A 200 -5.01 -2.69 17.67
CA TYR A 200 -4.15 -3.60 18.41
C TYR A 200 -4.92 -4.87 18.79
N LEU A 201 -6.13 -4.74 19.35
CA LEU A 201 -6.96 -5.89 19.73
C LEU A 201 -7.28 -6.76 18.51
N ALA A 202 -7.76 -6.14 17.42
CA ALA A 202 -8.08 -6.87 16.19
C ALA A 202 -6.87 -7.65 15.63
N LEU A 203 -5.67 -7.07 15.68
CA LEU A 203 -4.45 -7.71 15.21
C LEU A 203 -3.98 -8.84 16.15
N GLN A 204 -4.16 -8.70 17.47
CA GLN A 204 -3.85 -9.76 18.43
C GLN A 204 -4.84 -10.93 18.29
N ASP A 205 -6.13 -10.67 18.17
CA ASP A 205 -7.15 -11.69 17.92
C ASP A 205 -6.83 -12.48 16.64
N PHE A 206 -6.48 -11.77 15.55
CA PHE A 206 -6.08 -12.41 14.30
C PHE A 206 -4.85 -13.31 14.47
N LYS A 207 -3.84 -12.84 15.21
CA LYS A 207 -2.62 -13.60 15.47
C LYS A 207 -2.87 -14.83 16.34
N GLU A 208 -3.72 -14.72 17.37
CA GLU A 208 -4.03 -15.81 18.31
C GLU A 208 -4.94 -16.86 17.67
N MET A 209 -5.92 -16.44 16.87
CA MET A 209 -6.84 -17.35 16.18
C MET A 209 -6.16 -18.13 15.04
N GLY A 210 -5.11 -17.56 14.44
CA GLY A 210 -4.35 -18.19 13.36
C GLY A 210 -5.26 -18.63 12.20
N SER A 211 -5.18 -19.91 11.80
CA SER A 211 -5.97 -20.48 10.70
C SER A 211 -7.49 -20.53 10.95
N ARG A 212 -7.94 -20.31 12.19
CA ARG A 212 -9.38 -20.29 12.51
C ARG A 212 -10.07 -19.00 12.10
N MET A 213 -9.32 -17.94 11.88
CA MET A 213 -9.86 -16.65 11.46
C MET A 213 -9.59 -16.42 9.97
N ASN A 214 -10.65 -16.24 9.19
CA ASN A 214 -10.52 -15.84 7.81
C ASN A 214 -9.89 -14.44 7.73
N PHE A 215 -8.94 -14.25 6.81
CA PHE A 215 -8.30 -12.95 6.60
C PHE A 215 -9.31 -11.85 6.20
N SER A 216 -10.43 -12.22 5.53
CA SER A 216 -11.51 -11.26 5.26
C SER A 216 -12.11 -10.68 6.53
N THR A 217 -12.26 -11.47 7.59
CA THR A 217 -12.80 -11.00 8.88
C THR A 217 -11.92 -9.91 9.50
N LEU A 218 -10.59 -10.06 9.44
CA LEU A 218 -9.68 -8.99 9.85
C LEU A 218 -9.91 -7.71 9.04
N LEU A 219 -10.04 -7.84 7.70
CA LEU A 219 -10.26 -6.67 6.83
C LEU A 219 -11.62 -6.01 7.10
N GLU A 220 -12.66 -6.79 7.38
CA GLU A 220 -13.99 -6.31 7.77
C GLU A 220 -13.92 -5.53 9.09
N THR A 221 -13.26 -6.09 10.11
CA THR A 221 -13.05 -5.43 11.41
C THR A 221 -12.31 -4.09 11.25
N VAL A 222 -11.24 -4.07 10.43
CA VAL A 222 -10.51 -2.82 10.14
C VAL A 222 -11.39 -1.82 9.38
N GLN A 223 -12.24 -2.28 8.47
CA GLN A 223 -13.16 -1.41 7.74
C GLN A 223 -14.24 -0.82 8.67
N GLU A 224 -14.82 -1.62 9.56
CA GLU A 224 -15.79 -1.18 10.56
C GLU A 224 -15.17 -0.15 11.51
N LEU A 225 -13.94 -0.39 11.98
CA LEU A 225 -13.16 0.54 12.78
C LEU A 225 -13.04 1.89 12.07
N PHE A 226 -12.69 1.88 10.77
CA PHE A 226 -12.54 3.10 10.01
C PHE A 226 -13.87 3.84 9.79
N GLN A 227 -14.97 3.12 9.65
CA GLN A 227 -16.31 3.72 9.57
C GLN A 227 -16.71 4.36 10.91
N THR A 228 -16.48 3.69 12.04
CA THR A 228 -16.78 4.17 13.39
C THR A 228 -16.06 5.50 13.66
N TYR A 229 -14.80 5.62 13.26
CA TYR A 229 -14.01 6.84 13.49
C TYR A 229 -14.02 7.82 12.30
N ASN A 230 -14.94 7.65 11.33
CA ASN A 230 -15.05 8.49 10.13
C ASN A 230 -13.74 8.62 9.33
N ILE A 231 -12.92 7.58 9.31
CA ILE A 231 -11.67 7.54 8.57
C ILE A 231 -11.98 7.24 7.10
N ARG A 232 -11.63 8.16 6.21
CA ARG A 232 -11.89 8.01 4.77
C ARG A 232 -10.78 7.22 4.12
N ILE A 233 -11.17 6.11 3.48
CA ILE A 233 -10.26 5.28 2.67
C ILE A 233 -10.35 5.75 1.21
N PRO A 234 -9.23 5.98 0.50
CA PRO A 234 -9.23 6.27 -0.93
C PRO A 234 -9.94 5.16 -1.74
N GLN A 235 -10.69 5.54 -2.77
CA GLN A 235 -11.55 4.60 -3.53
C GLN A 235 -10.76 3.43 -4.14
N ASN A 236 -9.56 3.68 -4.66
CA ASN A 236 -8.70 2.64 -5.23
C ASN A 236 -8.23 1.62 -4.18
N ILE A 237 -8.00 2.04 -2.93
CA ILE A 237 -7.66 1.14 -1.82
C ILE A 237 -8.90 0.35 -1.39
N MET A 238 -10.06 0.98 -1.31
CA MET A 238 -11.32 0.31 -0.99
C MET A 238 -11.64 -0.80 -2.01
N GLN A 239 -11.47 -0.53 -3.31
CA GLN A 239 -11.66 -1.52 -4.36
C GLN A 239 -10.71 -2.72 -4.21
N LEU A 240 -9.45 -2.45 -3.88
CA LEU A 240 -8.44 -3.49 -3.65
C LEU A 240 -8.78 -4.34 -2.41
N LEU A 241 -9.18 -3.69 -1.30
CA LEU A 241 -9.61 -4.40 -0.09
C LEU A 241 -10.81 -5.30 -0.37
N LYS A 242 -11.83 -4.79 -1.11
CA LYS A 242 -12.98 -5.59 -1.53
C LYS A 242 -12.55 -6.84 -2.31
N ALA A 243 -11.65 -6.68 -3.29
CA ALA A 243 -11.17 -7.80 -4.08
C ALA A 243 -10.44 -8.85 -3.21
N LEU A 244 -9.59 -8.40 -2.27
CA LEU A 244 -8.91 -9.30 -1.34
C LEU A 244 -9.87 -10.03 -0.39
N MET A 245 -10.89 -9.34 0.12
CA MET A 245 -11.93 -9.97 0.96
C MET A 245 -12.67 -11.08 0.18
N LEU A 246 -13.07 -10.81 -1.05
CA LEU A 246 -13.77 -11.79 -1.91
C LEU A 246 -12.89 -13.01 -2.20
N VAL A 247 -11.61 -12.79 -2.54
CA VAL A 247 -10.66 -13.90 -2.78
C VAL A 247 -10.41 -14.71 -1.52
N SER A 248 -10.21 -14.04 -0.38
CA SER A 248 -10.01 -14.70 0.90
C SER A 248 -11.22 -15.55 1.28
N ASN A 249 -12.44 -15.05 1.06
CA ASN A 249 -13.67 -15.79 1.31
C ASN A 249 -13.80 -17.02 0.44
N ILE A 250 -13.51 -16.92 -0.86
CA ILE A 250 -13.55 -18.10 -1.77
C ILE A 250 -12.48 -19.11 -1.35
N ALA A 251 -11.26 -18.66 -1.07
CA ALA A 251 -10.18 -19.54 -0.65
C ALA A 251 -10.54 -20.28 0.66
N PHE A 252 -11.12 -19.56 1.63
CA PHE A 252 -11.58 -20.15 2.88
C PHE A 252 -12.78 -21.09 2.72
N THR A 253 -13.68 -20.81 1.76
CA THR A 253 -14.80 -21.71 1.43
C THR A 253 -14.31 -23.02 0.83
N LEU A 254 -13.29 -22.95 -0.04
CA LEU A 254 -12.66 -24.12 -0.67
C LEU A 254 -11.81 -24.93 0.33
N ASP A 255 -11.07 -24.24 1.20
CA ASP A 255 -10.23 -24.83 2.25
C ASP A 255 -10.29 -24.01 3.55
N PRO A 256 -11.14 -24.40 4.51
CA PRO A 256 -11.22 -23.71 5.80
C PRO A 256 -9.95 -23.80 6.66
N GLU A 257 -9.01 -24.70 6.31
CA GLU A 257 -7.73 -24.82 6.99
C GLU A 257 -6.61 -24.00 6.33
N LEU A 258 -6.90 -23.35 5.20
CA LEU A 258 -5.93 -22.53 4.47
C LEU A 258 -5.43 -21.37 5.34
N GLN A 259 -4.14 -21.33 5.55
CA GLN A 259 -3.50 -20.22 6.24
C GLN A 259 -3.07 -19.15 5.22
N PHE A 260 -3.94 -18.16 5.02
CA PHE A 260 -3.71 -17.08 4.06
C PHE A 260 -2.36 -16.38 4.27
N VAL A 261 -1.95 -16.18 5.51
CA VAL A 261 -0.69 -15.52 5.87
C VAL A 261 0.51 -16.35 5.41
N ASP A 262 0.48 -17.67 5.64
CA ASP A 262 1.59 -18.57 5.32
C ASP A 262 1.81 -18.70 3.82
N GLU A 263 0.73 -18.64 3.03
CA GLU A 263 0.81 -18.63 1.57
C GLU A 263 1.26 -17.25 1.03
N ALA A 264 0.74 -16.17 1.60
CA ALA A 264 0.95 -14.82 1.09
C ALA A 264 2.29 -14.22 1.51
N GLN A 265 2.71 -14.40 2.76
CA GLN A 265 3.87 -13.70 3.33
C GLN A 265 5.19 -13.98 2.59
N PRO A 266 5.55 -15.24 2.26
CA PRO A 266 6.78 -15.54 1.52
C PRO A 266 6.79 -14.88 0.14
N PHE A 267 5.65 -14.94 -0.57
CA PHE A 267 5.49 -14.35 -1.88
C PHE A 267 5.65 -12.82 -1.86
N LEU A 268 5.02 -12.14 -0.90
CA LEU A 268 5.13 -10.69 -0.75
C LEU A 268 6.57 -10.26 -0.39
N LYS A 269 7.25 -11.01 0.49
CA LYS A 269 8.66 -10.75 0.83
C LYS A 269 9.56 -10.91 -0.40
N GLN A 270 9.32 -11.93 -1.22
CA GLN A 270 10.08 -12.14 -2.46
C GLN A 270 9.92 -10.97 -3.42
N ILE A 271 8.68 -10.56 -3.74
CA ILE A 271 8.42 -9.43 -4.64
C ILE A 271 9.12 -8.16 -4.14
N LEU A 272 9.01 -7.86 -2.83
CA LEU A 272 9.63 -6.68 -2.27
C LEU A 272 11.16 -6.75 -2.36
N SER A 273 11.76 -7.92 -2.13
CA SER A 273 13.20 -8.12 -2.24
C SER A 273 13.71 -7.97 -3.67
N ASP A 274 12.97 -8.51 -4.64
CA ASP A 274 13.31 -8.45 -6.07
C ASP A 274 13.18 -7.02 -6.59
N ASP A 275 12.17 -6.28 -6.13
CA ASP A 275 12.01 -4.87 -6.46
C ASP A 275 13.15 -4.01 -5.88
N ILE A 276 13.58 -4.29 -4.66
CA ILE A 276 14.71 -3.59 -4.04
C ILE A 276 16.03 -3.82 -4.81
N LYS A 277 16.23 -5.03 -5.31
CA LYS A 277 17.44 -5.44 -6.04
C LYS A 277 17.41 -5.06 -7.52
N SER A 278 16.27 -4.64 -8.06
CA SER A 278 16.14 -4.32 -9.48
C SER A 278 16.99 -3.10 -9.85
N PRO A 279 17.68 -3.11 -11.01
CA PRO A 279 18.49 -1.98 -11.49
C PRO A 279 17.69 -0.67 -11.56
N ASP A 280 16.43 -0.75 -11.99
CA ASP A 280 15.54 0.42 -12.09
C ASP A 280 15.26 1.06 -10.74
N SER A 281 15.07 0.26 -9.68
CA SER A 281 14.86 0.79 -8.33
C SER A 281 16.12 1.42 -7.76
N MET A 282 17.27 0.88 -8.10
CA MET A 282 18.58 1.41 -7.71
C MET A 282 18.86 2.75 -8.39
N GLN A 283 18.56 2.85 -9.69
CA GLN A 283 18.65 4.09 -10.46
C GLN A 283 17.69 5.17 -9.94
N LYS A 284 16.44 4.78 -9.65
CA LYS A 284 15.43 5.68 -9.08
C LYS A 284 15.84 6.21 -7.71
N ARG A 285 16.34 5.36 -6.81
CA ARG A 285 16.86 5.76 -5.49
C ARG A 285 18.06 6.68 -5.60
N MET A 286 18.95 6.42 -6.56
CA MET A 286 20.10 7.28 -6.80
C MET A 286 19.68 8.65 -7.33
N LEU A 287 18.68 8.71 -8.21
CA LEU A 287 18.10 9.95 -8.71
C LEU A 287 17.36 10.71 -7.59
N GLU A 288 16.54 10.03 -6.78
CA GLU A 288 15.85 10.63 -5.64
C GLU A 288 16.84 11.16 -4.58
N ALA A 289 17.92 10.41 -4.31
CA ALA A 289 18.98 10.86 -3.45
C ALA A 289 19.68 12.12 -4.02
N LYS A 290 19.95 12.14 -5.34
CA LYS A 290 20.52 13.30 -6.03
C LYS A 290 19.60 14.52 -5.94
N MET A 291 18.31 14.36 -6.23
CA MET A 291 17.31 15.44 -6.12
C MET A 291 17.22 15.97 -4.69
N LYS A 292 17.15 15.10 -3.68
CA LYS A 292 17.18 15.51 -2.26
C LYS A 292 18.46 16.24 -1.88
N PHE A 293 19.58 15.85 -2.45
CA PHE A 293 20.86 16.51 -2.24
C PHE A 293 20.90 17.88 -2.91
N GLU A 294 20.35 18.01 -4.11
CA GLU A 294 20.19 19.30 -4.82
C GLU A 294 19.23 20.24 -4.06
N ASP A 295 18.14 19.71 -3.50
CA ASP A 295 17.23 20.48 -2.64
C ASP A 295 17.95 20.97 -1.38
N LEU A 296 18.73 20.11 -0.71
CA LEU A 296 19.57 20.48 0.44
C LEU A 296 20.64 21.50 0.09
N ALA A 297 21.26 21.38 -1.10
CA ALA A 297 22.26 22.33 -1.58
C ALA A 297 21.67 23.72 -1.90
N ASN A 298 20.36 23.79 -2.19
CA ASN A 298 19.64 25.04 -2.43
C ASN A 298 19.08 25.71 -1.16
N VAL A 299 19.06 25.00 -0.03
CA VAL A 299 18.63 25.56 1.29
C VAL A 299 19.40 26.81 1.69
N PRO A 300 20.73 26.89 1.54
CA PRO A 300 21.49 28.12 1.87
C PRO A 300 21.05 29.33 1.03
N LYS A 301 20.72 29.14 -0.25
CA LYS A 301 20.23 30.22 -1.12
C LYS A 301 18.82 30.69 -0.74
N GLN A 302 17.96 29.79 -0.32
CA GLN A 302 16.62 30.14 0.18
C GLN A 302 16.70 30.83 1.55
N LEU A 303 17.61 30.38 2.42
CA LEU A 303 17.88 31.04 3.72
C LEU A 303 18.44 32.46 3.54
N SER A 304 19.36 32.68 2.59
CA SER A 304 19.87 34.02 2.31
C SER A 304 18.78 34.96 1.81
N GLY A 305 17.86 34.49 0.96
CA GLY A 305 16.70 35.26 0.52
C GLY A 305 15.71 35.61 1.65
N VAL A 306 15.49 34.67 2.57
CA VAL A 306 14.66 34.91 3.77
C VAL A 306 15.34 35.89 4.74
N LEU A 307 16.64 35.76 4.95
CA LEU A 307 17.45 36.69 5.77
C LEU A 307 17.48 38.08 5.15
N GLU A 308 17.55 38.21 3.84
CA GLU A 308 17.50 39.46 3.12
C GLU A 308 16.14 40.15 3.28
N MET A 309 15.04 39.40 3.13
CA MET A 309 13.67 39.87 3.39
C MET A 309 13.47 40.25 4.87
N ALA A 310 14.11 39.53 5.80
CA ALA A 310 14.08 39.86 7.23
C ALA A 310 14.86 41.16 7.54
N SER A 311 16.03 41.34 6.91
CA SER A 311 16.85 42.56 7.08
C SER A 311 16.17 43.78 6.48
N GLU A 312 15.35 43.65 5.45
CA GLU A 312 14.57 44.73 4.82
C GLU A 312 13.23 45.02 5.53
N GLY A 313 12.92 44.34 6.63
CA GLY A 313 11.68 44.54 7.41
C GLY A 313 10.39 44.17 6.66
N LYS A 314 10.50 43.43 5.57
CA LYS A 314 9.36 43.02 4.72
C LYS A 314 8.70 41.69 5.15
N LEU A 315 9.27 41.00 6.14
CA LEU A 315 8.72 39.75 6.67
C LEU A 315 7.53 40.04 7.59
N LYS A 316 6.33 39.94 7.06
CA LYS A 316 5.12 39.81 7.88
C LYS A 316 4.94 38.32 8.21
N VAL A 317 5.49 37.90 9.36
CA VAL A 317 5.31 36.53 9.86
C VAL A 317 4.22 36.57 10.92
N ASP A 318 3.06 36.05 10.59
CA ASP A 318 1.98 35.82 11.54
C ASP A 318 2.30 34.49 12.27
N ILE A 319 3.09 34.59 13.35
CA ILE A 319 3.59 33.42 14.08
C ILE A 319 2.65 33.13 15.25
N ALA A 320 1.88 32.08 15.18
CA ALA A 320 1.27 31.49 16.36
C ALA A 320 2.39 30.96 17.28
N ALA A 321 2.55 31.55 18.44
CA ALA A 321 3.65 31.32 19.39
C ALA A 321 3.90 29.84 19.76
N LYS A 322 2.92 28.97 19.51
CA LYS A 322 2.97 27.52 19.78
C LYS A 322 3.75 26.72 18.71
N GLU A 323 3.86 27.25 17.48
CA GLU A 323 4.61 26.58 16.40
C GLU A 323 6.11 26.88 16.43
N VAL A 324 6.49 28.05 16.93
CA VAL A 324 7.91 28.45 17.08
C VAL A 324 8.65 27.53 18.07
N GLY A 325 8.00 27.16 19.16
CA GLY A 325 8.58 26.23 20.13
C GLY A 325 8.87 24.86 19.49
N ARG A 326 7.92 24.31 18.73
CA ARG A 326 8.10 23.02 18.03
C ARG A 326 9.16 23.06 16.94
N LEU A 327 9.27 24.18 16.21
CA LEU A 327 10.28 24.36 15.18
C LEU A 327 11.68 24.45 15.79
N SER A 328 11.84 25.18 16.91
CA SER A 328 13.09 25.30 17.68
C SER A 328 13.56 23.93 18.20
N ASP A 329 12.66 23.13 18.76
CA ASP A 329 12.99 21.80 19.29
C ASP A 329 13.37 20.82 18.16
N THR A 330 12.69 20.90 17.01
CA THR A 330 12.98 20.06 15.85
C THR A 330 14.32 20.41 15.22
N ILE A 331 14.62 21.71 15.07
CA ILE A 331 15.91 22.19 14.53
C ILE A 331 17.04 21.81 15.47
N SER A 332 16.91 22.05 16.77
CA SER A 332 17.91 21.69 17.78
C SER A 332 18.22 20.19 17.77
N SER A 333 17.19 19.34 17.75
CA SER A 333 17.34 17.88 17.67
C SER A 333 18.01 17.43 16.36
N SER A 334 17.76 18.12 15.25
CA SER A 334 18.35 17.78 13.94
C SER A 334 19.81 18.21 13.85
N VAL A 335 20.16 19.38 14.39
CA VAL A 335 21.54 19.86 14.50
C VAL A 335 22.38 18.95 15.40
N ASP A 336 21.85 18.53 16.55
CA ASP A 336 22.53 17.59 17.45
C ASP A 336 22.85 16.24 16.75
N LYS A 337 21.93 15.71 15.96
CA LYS A 337 22.15 14.47 15.19
C LYS A 337 23.20 14.65 14.10
N LEU A 338 23.24 15.80 13.45
CA LEU A 338 24.18 16.13 12.39
C LEU A 338 25.59 16.27 12.94
N VAL A 339 25.73 16.93 14.06
CA VAL A 339 27.03 17.09 14.80
C VAL A 339 27.55 15.71 15.23
N ILE A 340 26.70 14.87 15.81
CA ILE A 340 27.09 13.52 16.24
C ILE A 340 27.48 12.67 15.01
N GLY A 341 26.78 12.74 13.91
CA GLY A 341 27.12 12.06 12.66
C GLY A 341 28.47 12.49 12.09
N LEU A 342 28.76 13.79 12.13
CA LEU A 342 30.02 14.32 11.66
C LEU A 342 31.21 13.90 12.58
N MET A 343 31.00 13.89 13.89
CA MET A 343 31.98 13.37 14.85
C MET A 343 32.30 11.90 14.63
N MET A 344 31.26 11.07 14.43
CA MET A 344 31.42 9.63 14.14
C MET A 344 32.16 9.40 12.81
N ALA A 345 31.83 10.15 11.77
CA ALA A 345 32.51 10.09 10.47
C ALA A 345 34.01 10.49 10.62
N SER A 346 34.29 11.52 11.36
CA SER A 346 35.69 11.97 11.63
C SER A 346 36.49 10.91 12.38
N ILE A 347 35.91 10.22 13.35
CA ILE A 347 36.55 9.13 14.09
C ILE A 347 36.84 7.95 13.15
N VAL A 348 35.87 7.57 12.27
CA VAL A 348 36.06 6.47 11.31
C VAL A 348 37.17 6.81 10.30
N ILE A 349 37.19 8.04 9.80
CA ILE A 349 38.22 8.51 8.86
C ILE A 349 39.58 8.52 9.55
N GLY A 350 39.66 9.03 10.78
CA GLY A 350 40.89 9.05 11.57
C GLY A 350 41.43 7.64 11.83
N LEU A 351 40.58 6.70 12.22
CA LEU A 351 40.93 5.30 12.40
C LEU A 351 41.41 4.62 11.08
N SER A 352 40.73 4.91 9.99
CA SER A 352 41.09 4.38 8.66
C SER A 352 42.46 4.90 8.21
N LEU A 353 42.80 6.18 8.48
CA LEU A 353 44.10 6.76 8.16
C LEU A 353 45.22 6.13 9.02
N VAL A 354 44.94 5.84 10.28
CA VAL A 354 45.90 5.15 11.16
C VAL A 354 46.16 3.72 10.68
N VAL A 355 45.12 3.01 10.25
CA VAL A 355 45.25 1.64 9.70
C VAL A 355 46.00 1.64 8.36
N MET A 356 45.82 2.65 7.51
CA MET A 356 46.48 2.73 6.19
C MET A 356 47.96 3.16 6.32
N SER A 357 48.39 3.70 7.41
CA SER A 357 49.79 4.10 7.66
C SER A 357 50.64 2.86 7.91
N GLN A 358 51.27 2.32 6.86
CA GLN A 358 52.14 1.13 6.89
C GLN A 358 53.43 1.29 7.71
N SER A 359 53.64 2.40 8.41
CA SER A 359 54.86 2.70 9.16
C SER A 359 54.81 2.31 10.63
N PHE A 360 53.76 1.64 11.09
CA PHE A 360 53.63 1.25 12.50
C PHE A 360 54.17 -0.16 12.77
N THR A 361 55.44 -0.25 13.09
CA THR A 361 56.01 -1.38 13.85
C THR A 361 55.31 -1.48 15.22
N MET A 362 54.98 -2.75 15.61
CA MET A 362 54.27 -3.06 16.85
C MET A 362 54.83 -2.27 18.05
N GLY A 363 54.08 -1.24 18.49
CA GLY A 363 54.34 -0.45 19.67
C GLY A 363 53.06 -0.10 20.44
N PHE A 364 53.18 0.36 21.67
CA PHE A 364 52.08 0.72 22.59
C PHE A 364 51.10 1.78 22.04
N ILE A 365 51.50 2.57 21.02
CA ILE A 365 50.75 3.70 20.48
C ILE A 365 49.41 3.28 19.77
N PRO A 366 49.34 2.22 18.95
CA PRO A 366 48.07 1.81 18.31
C PRO A 366 47.05 1.31 19.33
N ILE A 367 47.51 0.67 20.41
CA ILE A 367 46.62 0.22 21.49
C ILE A 367 46.01 1.41 22.23
N LEU A 368 46.80 2.48 22.47
CA LEU A 368 46.33 3.69 23.13
C LEU A 368 45.32 4.46 22.29
N ALA A 369 45.52 4.52 20.96
CA ALA A 369 44.57 5.13 20.00
C ALA A 369 43.24 4.35 19.94
N TYR A 370 43.31 3.03 19.99
CA TYR A 370 42.10 2.17 20.02
C TYR A 370 41.32 2.34 21.33
N VAL A 371 42.00 2.37 22.46
CA VAL A 371 41.39 2.62 23.79
C VAL A 371 40.75 4.00 23.84
N ALA A 372 41.43 5.03 23.34
CA ALA A 372 40.88 6.37 23.27
C ALA A 372 39.62 6.47 22.41
N ALA A 373 39.59 5.79 21.22
CA ALA A 373 38.43 5.72 20.36
C ALA A 373 37.23 5.01 21.04
N VAL A 374 37.47 3.91 21.75
CA VAL A 374 36.44 3.20 22.51
C VAL A 374 35.90 4.07 23.66
N ILE A 375 36.76 4.79 24.38
CA ILE A 375 36.31 5.70 25.43
C ILE A 375 35.45 6.84 24.86
N ILE A 376 35.81 7.41 23.73
CA ILE A 376 35.04 8.46 23.07
C ILE A 376 33.65 7.92 22.65
N ILE A 377 33.59 6.72 22.09
CA ILE A 377 32.31 6.07 21.72
C ILE A 377 31.43 5.85 22.96
N ILE A 378 32.01 5.39 24.07
CA ILE A 378 31.28 5.19 25.34
C ILE A 378 30.75 6.52 25.90
N VAL A 379 31.54 7.57 25.87
CA VAL A 379 31.16 8.91 26.35
C VAL A 379 30.05 9.51 25.51
N VAL A 380 30.13 9.37 24.17
CA VAL A 380 29.08 9.81 23.24
C VAL A 380 27.79 9.03 23.48
N PHE A 381 27.89 7.72 23.64
CA PHE A 381 26.73 6.88 23.94
C PHE A 381 26.07 7.21 25.28
N TRP A 382 26.88 7.47 26.32
CA TRP A 382 26.41 7.85 27.65
C TRP A 382 25.75 9.23 27.66
N THR A 383 26.30 10.21 26.95
CA THR A 383 25.70 11.54 26.78
C THR A 383 24.39 11.50 26.00
N MET A 384 24.30 10.67 24.94
CA MET A 384 23.04 10.43 24.23
C MET A 384 21.96 9.82 25.13
N ARG A 385 22.33 8.80 25.91
CA ARG A 385 21.39 8.13 26.82
C ARG A 385 20.93 9.05 27.97
N SER A 386 21.79 9.90 28.47
CA SER A 386 21.48 10.90 29.49
C SER A 386 20.49 11.96 28.97
N ARG A 387 20.68 12.45 27.73
CA ARG A 387 19.76 13.42 27.10
C ARG A 387 18.40 12.83 26.74
N MET A 388 18.35 11.58 26.25
CA MET A 388 17.08 10.87 25.97
C MET A 388 16.24 10.62 27.25
N ARG A 389 16.86 10.52 28.41
CA ARG A 389 16.16 10.45 29.71
C ARG A 389 15.58 11.81 30.15
N LYS A 390 16.19 12.93 29.80
CA LYS A 390 15.71 14.28 30.16
C LYS A 390 14.48 14.72 29.32
N ASN A 391 14.29 14.19 28.13
CA ASN A 391 13.14 14.50 27.27
C ASN A 391 11.91 13.61 27.53
N ARG A 392 11.90 12.84 28.61
CA ARG A 392 10.75 11.98 29.00
C ARG A 392 9.98 12.49 30.23
N TYR A 393 10.26 13.73 30.67
CA TYR A 393 9.45 14.40 31.70
C TYR A 393 8.89 15.73 31.19
#